data_9db792a3f17bd3ae493029e2a58e893e
#
_entry.id   9db792a3f17bd3ae493029e2a58e893e
#
_cell.length_a   1.000
_cell.length_b   1.000
_cell.length_c   1.000
_cell.angle_alpha   90.00
_cell.angle_beta   90.00
_cell.angle_gamma   90.00
#
_symmetry.space_group_name_H-M   'P 1'
#
loop_
_entity.id
_entity.type
_entity.pdbx_description
1 polymer ?
#
loop_
_entity_poly.entity_id
_entity_poly.type
_entity_poly.pdbx_seq_one_letter_code
_entity_poly.pdbx_strand_id
1 'polypeptide(L)'
;MVNIFLANGFEEVEALTSADLLRRAEIDVLLVSTEKDIYVTGNHNICVKCDVMLADAPDCDMIVLPGGIPGVPNLMSNKEVTDRVKKQSESEQRVAAICAAPWILGELKITEGTEVICYPGFEDKLKGAVISTKSTVTDKNVTTSKAAGTAMDFALEIIKVLKGDDVALKVKNSIYY
;
A
#
# COMPACT_ATOMS: atom_id res chain seq x y z
N MET A 1 -4.61 -2.74 -13.05
CA MET A 1 -3.17 -2.44 -12.77
C MET A 1 -3.03 -1.82 -11.39
N VAL A 2 -1.93 -2.14 -10.69
CA VAL A 2 -1.61 -1.62 -9.34
C VAL A 2 -0.25 -0.94 -9.35
N ASN A 3 -0.15 0.26 -8.78
CA ASN A 3 1.11 0.96 -8.57
C ASN A 3 1.49 0.89 -7.08
N ILE A 4 2.66 0.33 -6.77
CA ILE A 4 3.23 0.29 -5.43
C ILE A 4 4.31 1.38 -5.35
N PHE A 5 4.09 2.42 -4.56
CA PHE A 5 5.00 3.55 -4.44
C PHE A 5 6.10 3.26 -3.42
N LEU A 6 7.36 3.34 -3.84
CA LEU A 6 8.52 3.09 -3.00
C LEU A 6 9.36 4.35 -2.82
N ALA A 7 9.64 4.67 -1.57
CA ALA A 7 10.64 5.67 -1.17
C ALA A 7 11.72 5.01 -0.33
N ASN A 8 12.91 5.58 -0.26
CA ASN A 8 13.99 5.05 0.57
C ASN A 8 13.52 4.88 2.02
N GLY A 9 13.82 3.71 2.60
CA GLY A 9 13.36 3.31 3.92
C GLY A 9 11.97 2.66 3.95
N PHE A 10 11.43 2.23 2.80
CA PHE A 10 10.23 1.40 2.76
C PHE A 10 10.42 0.06 3.48
N GLU A 11 9.34 -0.57 3.96
CA GLU A 11 9.40 -1.90 4.56
C GLU A 11 9.36 -2.97 3.46
N GLU A 12 10.44 -3.72 3.35
CA GLU A 12 10.65 -4.69 2.26
C GLU A 12 9.62 -5.81 2.25
N VAL A 13 9.31 -6.36 3.43
CA VAL A 13 8.32 -7.45 3.54
C VAL A 13 6.95 -7.00 3.04
N GLU A 14 6.53 -5.80 3.36
CA GLU A 14 5.22 -5.28 2.99
C GLU A 14 5.11 -5.00 1.49
N ALA A 15 6.14 -4.36 0.92
CA ALA A 15 6.17 -4.03 -0.50
C ALA A 15 6.31 -5.27 -1.40
N LEU A 16 7.30 -6.13 -1.08
CA LEU A 16 7.65 -7.25 -1.95
C LEU A 16 6.65 -8.40 -1.84
N THR A 17 6.09 -8.66 -0.66
CA THR A 17 4.99 -9.63 -0.51
C THR A 17 3.78 -9.18 -1.33
N SER A 18 3.42 -7.89 -1.25
CA SER A 18 2.32 -7.36 -2.04
C SER A 18 2.59 -7.50 -3.54
N ALA A 19 3.77 -7.14 -4.01
CA ALA A 19 4.14 -7.25 -5.42
C ALA A 19 4.11 -8.71 -5.92
N ASP A 20 4.70 -9.65 -5.16
CA ASP A 20 4.75 -11.06 -5.53
C ASP A 20 3.34 -11.67 -5.61
N LEU A 21 2.52 -11.51 -4.57
CA LEU A 21 1.21 -12.13 -4.53
C LEU A 21 0.24 -11.54 -5.56
N LEU A 22 0.29 -10.23 -5.80
CA LEU A 22 -0.52 -9.59 -6.83
C LEU A 22 -0.12 -10.07 -8.23
N ARG A 23 1.17 -10.22 -8.50
CA ARG A 23 1.67 -10.79 -9.78
C ARG A 23 1.27 -12.26 -9.95
N ARG A 24 1.26 -13.07 -8.87
CA ARG A 24 0.71 -14.45 -8.89
C ARG A 24 -0.77 -14.50 -9.23
N ALA A 25 -1.52 -13.47 -8.85
CA ALA A 25 -2.93 -13.30 -9.21
C ALA A 25 -3.14 -12.78 -10.63
N GLU A 26 -2.08 -12.68 -11.45
CA GLU A 26 -2.11 -12.11 -12.79
C GLU A 26 -2.68 -10.66 -12.80
N ILE A 27 -2.30 -9.88 -11.79
CA ILE A 27 -2.56 -8.45 -11.72
C ILE A 27 -1.29 -7.74 -12.21
N ASP A 28 -1.45 -6.81 -13.14
CA ASP A 28 -0.34 -5.96 -13.58
C ASP A 28 0.09 -5.06 -12.43
N VAL A 29 1.35 -5.20 -11.99
CA VAL A 29 1.93 -4.46 -10.86
C VAL A 29 3.19 -3.75 -11.30
N LEU A 30 3.25 -2.45 -11.02
CA LEU A 30 4.45 -1.63 -11.15
C LEU A 30 4.97 -1.24 -9.78
N LEU A 31 6.24 -1.53 -9.52
CA LEU A 31 7.02 -0.89 -8.46
C LEU A 31 7.43 0.48 -8.98
N VAL A 32 7.02 1.53 -8.30
CA VAL A 32 7.20 2.92 -8.73
C VAL A 32 8.20 3.59 -7.81
N SER A 33 9.33 4.02 -8.34
CA SER A 33 10.30 4.81 -7.57
C SER A 33 9.80 6.25 -7.42
N THR A 34 9.71 6.70 -6.18
CA THR A 34 9.42 8.11 -5.85
C THR A 34 10.68 8.92 -5.60
N GLU A 35 11.85 8.29 -5.80
CA GLU A 35 13.18 8.89 -5.67
C GLU A 35 13.66 9.49 -7.01
N LYS A 36 14.91 9.97 -7.02
CA LYS A 36 15.57 10.47 -8.24
C LYS A 36 16.19 9.35 -9.08
N ASP A 37 16.22 8.14 -8.57
CA ASP A 37 16.80 6.96 -9.19
C ASP A 37 15.75 5.84 -9.25
N ILE A 38 15.91 4.93 -10.22
CA ILE A 38 15.09 3.74 -10.37
C ILE A 38 15.35 2.70 -9.26
N TYR A 39 16.44 2.83 -8.53
CA TYR A 39 16.81 1.99 -7.40
C TYR A 39 16.37 2.63 -6.09
N VAL A 40 15.62 1.88 -5.29
CA VAL A 40 15.13 2.31 -3.98
C VAL A 40 15.60 1.33 -2.92
N THR A 41 16.16 1.83 -1.83
CA THR A 41 16.67 1.01 -0.74
C THR A 41 15.70 1.00 0.43
N GLY A 42 15.30 -0.19 0.86
CA GLY A 42 14.40 -0.39 1.98
C GLY A 42 15.05 -0.15 3.34
N ASN A 43 14.25 -0.26 4.39
CA ASN A 43 14.64 0.01 5.77
C ASN A 43 15.69 -0.98 6.30
N HIS A 44 15.78 -2.16 5.71
CA HIS A 44 16.76 -3.22 6.06
C HIS A 44 17.89 -3.36 5.02
N ASN A 45 18.17 -2.27 4.27
CA ASN A 45 19.25 -2.18 3.28
C ASN A 45 19.13 -3.14 2.08
N ILE A 46 17.91 -3.58 1.76
CA ILE A 46 17.66 -4.34 0.52
C ILE A 46 17.32 -3.33 -0.59
N CYS A 47 18.17 -3.28 -1.60
CA CYS A 47 17.97 -2.41 -2.75
C CYS A 47 17.07 -3.09 -3.79
N VAL A 48 16.03 -2.41 -4.19
CA VAL A 48 15.07 -2.87 -5.20
C VAL A 48 15.15 -1.98 -6.42
N LYS A 49 15.25 -2.59 -7.60
CA LYS A 49 15.05 -1.89 -8.87
C LYS A 49 13.55 -1.79 -9.14
N CYS A 50 13.02 -0.58 -9.19
CA CYS A 50 11.65 -0.32 -9.59
C CYS A 50 11.44 -0.55 -11.10
N ASP A 51 10.16 -0.68 -11.48
CA ASP A 51 9.78 -0.86 -12.89
C ASP A 51 9.76 0.47 -13.63
N VAL A 52 9.32 1.55 -12.94
CA VAL A 52 9.20 2.90 -13.51
C VAL A 52 9.50 3.98 -12.46
N MET A 53 9.78 5.18 -12.93
CA MET A 53 9.84 6.40 -12.10
C MET A 53 8.43 6.94 -11.88
N LEU A 54 8.22 7.71 -10.80
CA LEU A 54 6.90 8.31 -10.49
C LEU A 54 6.36 9.15 -11.66
N ALA A 55 7.22 9.95 -12.29
CA ALA A 55 6.82 10.80 -13.43
C ALA A 55 6.29 10.01 -14.64
N ASP A 56 6.74 8.78 -14.81
CA ASP A 56 6.36 7.90 -15.93
C ASP A 56 5.28 6.88 -15.54
N ALA A 57 4.89 6.84 -14.26
CA ALA A 57 3.90 5.90 -13.78
C ALA A 57 2.50 6.24 -14.33
N PRO A 58 1.84 5.29 -15.02
CA PRO A 58 0.50 5.51 -15.56
C PRO A 58 -0.56 5.57 -14.47
N ASP A 59 -1.76 6.04 -14.81
CA ASP A 59 -2.95 5.90 -13.96
C ASP A 59 -3.24 4.41 -13.72
N CYS A 60 -3.79 4.07 -12.54
CA CYS A 60 -3.99 2.69 -12.10
C CYS A 60 -5.31 2.50 -11.34
N ASP A 61 -5.73 1.25 -11.17
CA ASP A 61 -6.94 0.91 -10.42
C ASP A 61 -6.73 1.03 -8.90
N MET A 62 -5.48 0.88 -8.44
CA MET A 62 -5.12 0.97 -7.03
C MET A 62 -3.69 1.47 -6.83
N ILE A 63 -3.52 2.41 -5.89
CA ILE A 63 -2.20 2.79 -5.34
C ILE A 63 -2.00 2.03 -4.03
N VAL A 64 -0.83 1.41 -3.86
CA VAL A 64 -0.40 0.71 -2.65
C VAL A 64 0.77 1.45 -2.01
N LEU A 65 0.65 1.71 -0.71
CA LEU A 65 1.65 2.40 0.09
C LEU A 65 2.19 1.43 1.17
N PRO A 66 3.40 0.90 1.04
CA PRO A 66 4.05 0.15 2.11
C PRO A 66 4.44 1.08 3.25
N GLY A 67 4.62 0.50 4.43
CA GLY A 67 5.15 1.20 5.59
C GLY A 67 6.66 1.36 5.56
N GLY A 68 7.24 1.37 6.76
CA GLY A 68 8.66 1.64 6.97
C GLY A 68 8.94 3.09 7.36
N ILE A 69 9.90 3.26 8.28
CA ILE A 69 10.41 4.55 8.69
C ILE A 69 11.91 4.57 8.37
N PRO A 70 12.40 5.47 7.50
CA PRO A 70 11.77 6.74 7.07
C PRO A 70 10.94 6.71 5.78
N GLY A 71 10.62 5.55 5.21
CA GLY A 71 9.89 5.44 3.93
C GLY A 71 8.58 6.25 3.90
N VAL A 72 7.74 6.12 4.93
CA VAL A 72 6.46 6.84 5.02
C VAL A 72 6.65 8.36 5.08
N PRO A 73 7.50 8.93 5.95
CA PRO A 73 7.84 10.36 5.88
C PRO A 73 8.37 10.81 4.52
N ASN A 74 9.18 9.99 3.84
CA ASN A 74 9.71 10.30 2.52
C ASN A 74 8.60 10.36 1.46
N LEU A 75 7.67 9.39 1.47
CA LEU A 75 6.48 9.42 0.61
C LEU A 75 5.63 10.67 0.88
N MET A 76 5.39 11.01 2.16
CA MET A 76 4.60 12.19 2.55
C MET A 76 5.23 13.51 2.13
N SER A 77 6.55 13.61 2.15
CA SER A 77 7.26 14.83 1.76
C SER A 77 7.26 15.07 0.25
N ASN A 78 6.97 14.03 -0.54
CA ASN A 78 6.87 14.13 -1.99
C ASN A 78 5.45 14.59 -2.38
N LYS A 79 5.35 15.87 -2.80
CA LYS A 79 4.06 16.46 -3.17
C LYS A 79 3.36 15.71 -4.31
N GLU A 80 4.10 15.21 -5.29
CA GLU A 80 3.51 14.46 -6.40
C GLU A 80 2.87 13.15 -5.92
N VAL A 81 3.49 12.45 -4.97
CA VAL A 81 2.92 11.26 -4.32
C VAL A 81 1.61 11.59 -3.65
N THR A 82 1.61 12.62 -2.78
CA THR A 82 0.41 13.00 -2.02
C THR A 82 -0.73 13.50 -2.92
N ASP A 83 -0.40 14.24 -3.98
CA ASP A 83 -1.39 14.70 -4.97
C ASP A 83 -2.01 13.50 -5.73
N ARG A 84 -1.19 12.51 -6.15
CA ARG A 84 -1.69 11.30 -6.83
C ARG A 84 -2.57 10.46 -5.92
N VAL A 85 -2.17 10.23 -4.67
CA VAL A 85 -2.96 9.48 -3.68
C VAL A 85 -4.30 10.18 -3.42
N LYS A 86 -4.28 11.50 -3.26
CA LYS A 86 -5.49 12.30 -3.05
C LYS A 86 -6.43 12.21 -4.26
N LYS A 87 -5.92 12.46 -5.47
CA LYS A 87 -6.68 12.35 -6.73
C LYS A 87 -7.29 10.96 -6.89
N GLN A 88 -6.51 9.91 -6.61
CA GLN A 88 -6.95 8.52 -6.67
C GLN A 88 -8.19 8.29 -5.80
N SER A 89 -8.13 8.73 -4.53
CA SER A 89 -9.24 8.56 -3.60
C SER A 89 -10.46 9.42 -3.98
N GLU A 90 -10.27 10.67 -4.40
CA GLU A 90 -11.35 11.57 -4.81
C GLU A 90 -12.07 11.09 -6.09
N SER A 91 -11.39 10.32 -6.93
CA SER A 91 -11.96 9.68 -8.12
C SER A 91 -12.62 8.32 -7.81
N GLU A 92 -12.84 8.00 -6.53
CA GLU A 92 -13.37 6.73 -6.05
C GLU A 92 -12.53 5.51 -6.46
N GLN A 93 -11.32 5.74 -6.98
CA GLN A 93 -10.35 4.68 -7.22
C GLN A 93 -9.74 4.21 -5.90
N ARG A 94 -9.20 3.00 -5.90
CA ARG A 94 -8.75 2.34 -4.67
C ARG A 94 -7.40 2.84 -4.19
N VAL A 95 -7.26 2.93 -2.87
CA VAL A 95 -5.98 3.14 -2.20
C VAL A 95 -5.78 2.08 -1.11
N ALA A 96 -4.56 1.59 -0.98
CA ALA A 96 -4.22 0.61 0.04
C ALA A 96 -2.95 1.05 0.78
N ALA A 97 -2.94 0.87 2.10
CA ALA A 97 -1.82 1.28 2.94
C ALA A 97 -1.61 0.31 4.12
N ILE A 98 -0.37 0.00 4.46
CA ILE A 98 -0.05 -0.94 5.54
C ILE A 98 0.90 -0.31 6.55
N CYS A 99 0.83 -0.76 7.80
CA CYS A 99 1.76 -0.43 8.88
C CYS A 99 1.68 1.06 9.26
N ALA A 100 2.75 1.83 9.04
CA ALA A 100 2.75 3.28 9.27
C ALA A 100 2.12 4.09 8.12
N ALA A 101 1.96 3.51 6.92
CA ALA A 101 1.50 4.22 5.73
C ALA A 101 0.06 4.76 5.81
N PRO A 102 -0.90 4.18 6.56
CA PRO A 102 -2.21 4.79 6.77
C PRO A 102 -2.13 6.23 7.33
N TRP A 103 -1.03 6.61 8.00
CA TRP A 103 -0.79 8.00 8.38
C TRP A 103 -0.87 8.97 7.18
N ILE A 104 -0.36 8.58 6.00
CA ILE A 104 -0.47 9.40 4.77
C ILE A 104 -1.95 9.66 4.46
N LEU A 105 -2.78 8.61 4.54
CA LEU A 105 -4.21 8.70 4.28
C LEU A 105 -4.93 9.59 5.31
N GLY A 106 -4.51 9.53 6.57
CA GLY A 106 -5.02 10.39 7.65
C GLY A 106 -4.70 11.87 7.41
N GLU A 107 -3.46 12.20 7.04
CA GLU A 107 -3.08 13.59 6.73
C GLU A 107 -3.84 14.14 5.49
N LEU A 108 -4.16 13.28 4.54
CA LEU A 108 -4.97 13.62 3.37
C LEU A 108 -6.48 13.59 3.63
N LYS A 109 -6.92 13.28 4.87
CA LYS A 109 -8.32 13.15 5.30
C LYS A 109 -9.12 12.06 4.55
N ILE A 110 -8.45 11.12 3.95
CA ILE A 110 -9.06 10.00 3.20
C ILE A 110 -9.73 9.01 4.17
N THR A 111 -9.27 8.95 5.41
CA THR A 111 -9.76 8.00 6.42
C THR A 111 -10.96 8.52 7.23
N GLU A 112 -11.39 9.77 7.05
CA GLU A 112 -12.51 10.32 7.81
C GLU A 112 -13.82 9.51 7.59
N GLY A 113 -14.42 9.02 8.69
CA GLY A 113 -15.62 8.17 8.65
C GLY A 113 -15.42 6.82 7.95
N THR A 114 -14.20 6.31 7.93
CA THR A 114 -13.82 5.02 7.31
C THR A 114 -13.21 4.10 8.38
N GLU A 115 -13.56 2.79 8.36
CA GLU A 115 -12.92 1.78 9.20
C GLU A 115 -11.54 1.45 8.65
N VAL A 116 -10.50 1.66 9.48
CA VAL A 116 -9.10 1.46 9.08
C VAL A 116 -8.28 0.85 10.20
N ILE A 117 -7.12 0.31 9.87
CA ILE A 117 -6.11 -0.17 10.82
C ILE A 117 -4.74 0.38 10.43
N CYS A 118 -3.86 0.57 11.41
CA CYS A 118 -2.47 0.98 11.22
C CYS A 118 -1.54 0.24 12.19
N TYR A 119 -0.26 0.53 12.10
CA TYR A 119 0.72 0.08 13.10
C TYR A 119 0.37 0.67 14.48
N PRO A 120 0.45 -0.12 15.57
CA PRO A 120 0.16 0.36 16.93
C PRO A 120 0.96 1.61 17.29
N GLY A 121 0.26 2.64 17.77
CA GLY A 121 0.84 3.95 18.09
C GLY A 121 0.71 5.00 16.99
N PHE A 122 0.11 4.66 15.84
CA PHE A 122 -0.18 5.62 14.77
C PHE A 122 -1.67 6.02 14.70
N GLU A 123 -2.50 5.54 15.61
CA GLU A 123 -3.96 5.77 15.62
C GLU A 123 -4.30 7.26 15.68
N ASP A 124 -3.55 8.05 16.45
CA ASP A 124 -3.73 9.50 16.60
C ASP A 124 -3.52 10.28 15.29
N LYS A 125 -2.88 9.66 14.29
CA LYS A 125 -2.69 10.22 12.95
C LYS A 125 -3.92 10.05 12.06
N LEU A 126 -4.85 9.18 12.43
CA LEU A 126 -6.05 8.82 11.66
C LEU A 126 -7.30 9.51 12.19
N LYS A 127 -7.24 10.85 12.26
CA LYS A 127 -8.32 11.67 12.83
C LYS A 127 -9.64 11.42 12.11
N GLY A 128 -10.70 11.17 12.87
CA GLY A 128 -12.05 10.94 12.34
C GLY A 128 -12.27 9.54 11.76
N ALA A 129 -11.28 8.65 11.77
CA ALA A 129 -11.42 7.26 11.38
C ALA A 129 -12.03 6.39 12.50
N VAL A 130 -12.59 5.26 12.13
CA VAL A 130 -12.98 4.18 13.03
C VAL A 130 -11.83 3.17 13.06
N ILE A 131 -11.16 3.04 14.21
CA ILE A 131 -10.01 2.12 14.32
C ILE A 131 -10.50 0.68 14.47
N SER A 132 -10.12 -0.16 13.51
CA SER A 132 -10.45 -1.59 13.48
C SER A 132 -9.58 -2.40 14.44
N THR A 133 -10.11 -3.54 14.92
CA THR A 133 -9.35 -4.54 15.68
C THR A 133 -8.86 -5.71 14.80
N LYS A 134 -9.24 -5.73 13.52
CA LYS A 134 -8.81 -6.77 12.55
C LYS A 134 -7.34 -6.62 12.19
N SER A 135 -6.76 -7.63 11.55
CA SER A 135 -5.40 -7.54 10.97
C SER A 135 -5.37 -6.72 9.67
N THR A 136 -6.44 -6.83 8.90
CA THR A 136 -6.65 -6.14 7.61
C THR A 136 -8.11 -5.79 7.47
N VAL A 137 -8.42 -4.64 6.89
CA VAL A 137 -9.78 -4.16 6.66
C VAL A 137 -9.88 -3.42 5.32
N THR A 138 -10.99 -3.65 4.62
CA THR A 138 -11.40 -2.83 3.48
C THR A 138 -12.72 -2.17 3.83
N ASP A 139 -12.77 -0.86 3.74
CA ASP A 139 -14.00 -0.07 3.84
C ASP A 139 -14.01 0.99 2.74
N LYS A 140 -15.14 1.10 2.03
CA LYS A 140 -15.25 1.94 0.82
C LYS A 140 -14.16 1.58 -0.21
N ASN A 141 -13.36 2.56 -0.63
CA ASN A 141 -12.24 2.39 -1.56
C ASN A 141 -10.86 2.31 -0.86
N VAL A 142 -10.84 2.14 0.46
CA VAL A 142 -9.63 2.10 1.28
C VAL A 142 -9.39 0.71 1.85
N THR A 143 -8.21 0.14 1.62
CA THR A 143 -7.75 -1.11 2.25
C THR A 143 -6.56 -0.80 3.14
N THR A 144 -6.63 -1.20 4.42
CA THR A 144 -5.52 -1.00 5.36
C THR A 144 -5.15 -2.28 6.10
N SER A 145 -3.89 -2.39 6.53
CA SER A 145 -3.40 -3.52 7.30
C SER A 145 -2.40 -3.10 8.36
N LYS A 146 -2.19 -3.96 9.37
CA LYS A 146 -1.56 -3.59 10.63
C LYS A 146 -0.03 -3.42 10.55
N ALA A 147 0.69 -4.37 9.99
CA ALA A 147 2.16 -4.42 10.05
C ALA A 147 2.74 -5.47 9.10
N ALA A 148 4.07 -5.58 9.03
CA ALA A 148 4.78 -6.58 8.24
C ALA A 148 4.28 -8.01 8.46
N GLY A 149 3.93 -8.38 9.70
CA GLY A 149 3.36 -9.69 10.01
C GLY A 149 1.97 -9.96 9.39
N THR A 150 1.30 -8.96 8.84
CA THR A 150 0.01 -9.07 8.16
C THR A 150 0.11 -8.80 6.66
N ALA A 151 1.33 -8.76 6.09
CA ALA A 151 1.56 -8.46 4.67
C ALA A 151 0.91 -9.47 3.72
N MET A 152 0.86 -10.76 4.12
CA MET A 152 0.15 -11.80 3.36
C MET A 152 -1.36 -11.55 3.32
N ASP A 153 -1.99 -11.29 4.48
CA ASP A 153 -3.42 -10.98 4.57
C ASP A 153 -3.76 -9.72 3.78
N PHE A 154 -2.88 -8.70 3.83
CA PHE A 154 -3.03 -7.46 3.09
C PHE A 154 -3.04 -7.70 1.57
N ALA A 155 -2.06 -8.44 1.06
CA ALA A 155 -1.98 -8.75 -0.36
C ALA A 155 -3.16 -9.61 -0.83
N LEU A 156 -3.58 -10.61 -0.03
CA LEU A 156 -4.74 -11.45 -0.34
C LEU A 156 -6.05 -10.66 -0.33
N GLU A 157 -6.21 -9.71 0.60
CA GLU A 157 -7.37 -8.81 0.62
C GLU A 157 -7.40 -7.91 -0.62
N ILE A 158 -6.25 -7.36 -1.06
CA ILE A 158 -6.16 -6.60 -2.31
C ILE A 158 -6.56 -7.46 -3.51
N ILE A 159 -6.07 -8.71 -3.58
CA ILE A 159 -6.46 -9.64 -4.65
C ILE A 159 -7.98 -9.89 -4.64
N LYS A 160 -8.54 -10.16 -3.48
CA LYS A 160 -9.99 -10.34 -3.30
C LYS A 160 -10.78 -9.14 -3.82
N VAL A 161 -10.36 -7.95 -3.46
CA VAL A 161 -11.01 -6.69 -3.85
C VAL A 161 -10.94 -6.43 -5.36
N LEU A 162 -9.85 -6.84 -6.03
CA LEU A 162 -9.62 -6.60 -7.45
C LEU A 162 -10.08 -7.75 -8.36
N LYS A 163 -10.01 -9.00 -7.89
CA LYS A 163 -10.22 -10.22 -8.71
C LYS A 163 -11.26 -11.20 -8.11
N GLY A 164 -11.73 -10.94 -6.88
CA GLY A 164 -12.69 -11.80 -6.19
C GLY A 164 -12.07 -12.88 -5.29
N ASP A 165 -12.92 -13.49 -4.46
CA ASP A 165 -12.52 -14.46 -3.43
C ASP A 165 -11.87 -15.73 -4.02
N ASP A 166 -12.32 -16.22 -5.18
CA ASP A 166 -11.79 -17.44 -5.79
C ASP A 166 -10.31 -17.29 -6.20
N VAL A 167 -9.95 -16.13 -6.76
CA VAL A 167 -8.56 -15.85 -7.15
C VAL A 167 -7.67 -15.69 -5.91
N ALA A 168 -8.15 -14.98 -4.90
CA ALA A 168 -7.44 -14.84 -3.63
C ALA A 168 -7.18 -16.21 -2.98
N LEU A 169 -8.21 -17.08 -2.93
CA LEU A 169 -8.09 -18.44 -2.38
C LEU A 169 -7.10 -19.30 -3.20
N LYS A 170 -7.14 -19.20 -4.54
CA LYS A 170 -6.19 -19.91 -5.42
C LYS A 170 -4.75 -19.50 -5.13
N VAL A 171 -4.47 -18.19 -5.01
CA VAL A 171 -3.13 -17.70 -4.67
C VAL A 171 -2.73 -18.16 -3.28
N LYS A 172 -3.61 -18.00 -2.29
CA LYS A 172 -3.38 -18.47 -0.90
C LYS A 172 -2.95 -19.93 -0.85
N ASN A 173 -3.70 -20.81 -1.52
CA ASN A 173 -3.40 -22.23 -1.58
C ASN A 173 -2.06 -22.53 -2.30
N SER A 174 -1.74 -21.76 -3.35
CA SER A 174 -0.49 -21.97 -4.13
C SER A 174 0.78 -21.66 -3.34
N ILE A 175 0.69 -20.83 -2.31
CA ILE A 175 1.80 -20.46 -1.43
C ILE A 175 1.78 -21.20 -0.08
N TYR A 176 0.84 -22.15 0.11
CA TYR A 176 0.65 -22.91 1.35
C TYR A 176 0.40 -22.04 2.61
N TYR A 177 -0.32 -20.94 2.47
CA TYR A 177 -0.68 -20.01 3.54
C TYR A 177 -2.04 -20.32 4.19
#